data_3b3f4ed6f6184bb8dfa1557c291eaa82
#
_entry.id   3b3f4ed6f6184bb8dfa1557c291eaa82
#
_cell.length_a   1.000
_cell.length_b   1.000
_cell.length_c   1.000
_cell.angle_alpha   90.00
_cell.angle_beta   90.00
_cell.angle_gamma   90.00
#
_symmetry.space_group_name_H-M   'P 1'
#
loop_
_entity.id
_entity.type
_entity.pdbx_description
1 polymer ?
#
loop_
_entity_poly.entity_id
_entity_poly.type
_entity_poly.pdbx_seq_one_letter_code
_entity_poly.pdbx_strand_id
1 'polypeptide(L)'
;MEYTVGESGLDAAEFIAFACRIWPADYDLQRTRAALSRTINLTAREGGALVGCLRILTDGCFFGTITELLVLPEYRRRGIGSALLRLAREHTPTMLYFGAQPGLEGFYERNGCRPSLSSYVIEPRR
;
A
#
# COMPACT_ATOMS: atom_id res chain seq x y z
N MET A 1 11.81 11.54 -8.75
CA MET A 1 10.95 10.55 -8.02
C MET A 1 11.67 9.22 -7.95
N GLU A 2 11.82 8.71 -6.75
CA GLU A 2 12.54 7.46 -6.55
C GLU A 2 11.61 6.37 -6.02
N TYR A 3 11.58 5.23 -6.71
CA TYR A 3 10.74 4.09 -6.32
C TYR A 3 11.61 2.96 -5.82
N THR A 4 11.20 2.34 -4.72
CA THR A 4 11.91 1.18 -4.15
C THR A 4 10.91 0.06 -3.90
N VAL A 5 11.26 -1.15 -4.35
CA VAL A 5 10.47 -2.35 -4.10
C VAL A 5 11.07 -3.08 -2.90
N GLY A 6 10.26 -3.28 -1.86
CA GLY A 6 10.72 -3.94 -0.65
C GLY A 6 11.73 -3.10 0.11
N GLU A 7 11.39 -1.84 0.37
CA GLU A 7 12.31 -0.95 1.09
C GLU A 7 12.61 -1.54 2.47
N SER A 8 13.86 -1.95 2.63
CA SER A 8 14.34 -2.53 3.87
C SER A 8 14.48 -1.43 4.92
N GLY A 9 13.99 -1.69 6.13
CA GLY A 9 14.15 -0.74 7.22
C GLY A 9 13.31 0.52 7.09
N LEU A 10 12.17 0.44 6.40
CA LEU A 10 11.24 1.58 6.37
C LEU A 10 10.89 1.96 7.81
N ASP A 11 11.19 3.19 8.18
CA ASP A 11 11.02 3.66 9.55
C ASP A 11 9.55 3.79 9.92
N ALA A 12 9.15 3.15 11.02
CA ALA A 12 7.75 3.15 11.44
C ALA A 12 7.26 4.54 11.82
N ALA A 13 8.11 5.36 12.45
CA ALA A 13 7.72 6.73 12.81
C ALA A 13 7.51 7.57 11.55
N GLU A 14 8.36 7.42 10.56
CA GLU A 14 8.20 8.11 9.27
C GLU A 14 6.92 7.66 8.59
N PHE A 15 6.66 6.35 8.57
CA PHE A 15 5.45 5.83 7.94
C PHE A 15 4.20 6.36 8.64
N ILE A 16 4.19 6.41 9.98
CA ILE A 16 3.05 6.92 10.74
C ILE A 16 2.79 8.39 10.39
N ALA A 17 3.85 9.21 10.37
CA ALA A 17 3.70 10.62 10.02
C ALA A 17 3.13 10.79 8.61
N PHE A 18 3.59 9.98 7.68
CA PHE A 18 3.09 9.96 6.30
C PHE A 18 1.63 9.52 6.25
N ALA A 19 1.30 8.38 6.89
CA ALA A 19 -0.04 7.82 6.83
C ALA A 19 -1.08 8.73 7.50
N CYS A 20 -0.70 9.40 8.60
CA CYS A 20 -1.59 10.30 9.31
C CYS A 20 -2.03 11.49 8.45
N ARG A 21 -1.26 11.87 7.45
CA ARG A 21 -1.66 12.93 6.53
C ARG A 21 -2.77 12.50 5.59
N ILE A 22 -3.01 11.19 5.48
CA ILE A 22 -4.02 10.63 4.56
C ILE A 22 -5.18 10.03 5.34
N TRP A 23 -4.88 9.20 6.34
CA TRP A 23 -5.85 8.56 7.23
C TRP A 23 -5.44 8.87 8.68
N PRO A 24 -5.88 10.02 9.22
CA PRO A 24 -5.55 10.34 10.62
C PRO A 24 -6.08 9.27 11.56
N ALA A 25 -5.19 8.73 12.39
CA ALA A 25 -5.53 7.70 13.35
C ALA A 25 -4.45 7.65 14.43
N ASP A 26 -4.75 6.94 15.50
CA ASP A 26 -3.81 6.76 16.60
C ASP A 26 -3.02 5.48 16.35
N TYR A 27 -1.98 5.57 15.51
CA TYR A 27 -1.16 4.42 15.14
C TYR A 27 -0.18 4.08 16.27
N ASP A 28 -0.20 2.82 16.68
CA ASP A 28 0.76 2.32 17.66
C ASP A 28 2.12 2.08 17.00
N LEU A 29 3.18 2.63 17.55
CA LEU A 29 4.52 2.55 16.96
C LEU A 29 5.02 1.12 16.86
N GLN A 30 4.88 0.33 17.93
CA GLN A 30 5.39 -1.04 17.92
C GLN A 30 4.61 -1.95 16.98
N ARG A 31 3.29 -1.81 16.96
CA ARG A 31 2.45 -2.58 16.04
C ARG A 31 2.74 -2.20 14.60
N THR A 32 2.95 -0.92 14.32
CA THR A 32 3.30 -0.47 12.97
C THR A 32 4.63 -1.04 12.53
N ARG A 33 5.64 -1.00 13.42
CA ARG A 33 6.95 -1.57 13.12
C ARG A 33 6.84 -3.06 12.80
N ALA A 34 6.08 -3.81 13.59
CA ALA A 34 5.88 -5.24 13.35
C ALA A 34 5.18 -5.48 12.02
N ALA A 35 4.14 -4.69 11.70
CA ALA A 35 3.40 -4.84 10.45
C ALA A 35 4.29 -4.57 9.24
N LEU A 36 5.08 -3.49 9.28
CA LEU A 36 5.97 -3.15 8.17
C LEU A 36 7.02 -4.23 7.93
N SER A 37 7.45 -4.92 8.97
CA SER A 37 8.43 -6.01 8.83
C SER A 37 7.85 -7.25 8.16
N ARG A 38 6.53 -7.35 8.06
CA ARG A 38 5.83 -8.52 7.50
C ARG A 38 5.24 -8.26 6.12
N THR A 39 5.40 -7.07 5.59
CA THR A 39 4.88 -6.72 4.27
C THR A 39 6.01 -6.35 3.34
N ILE A 40 5.73 -6.48 2.03
CA ILE A 40 6.62 -5.95 1.01
C ILE A 40 6.20 -4.51 0.80
N ASN A 41 7.10 -3.58 1.11
CA ASN A 41 6.79 -2.15 1.11
C ASN A 41 7.35 -1.50 -0.15
N LEU A 42 6.45 -1.08 -1.04
CA LEU A 42 6.82 -0.35 -2.24
C LEU A 42 6.67 1.13 -1.93
N THR A 43 7.76 1.88 -2.08
CA THR A 43 7.77 3.29 -1.68
C THR A 43 8.08 4.20 -2.85
N ALA A 44 7.54 5.41 -2.78
CA ALA A 44 7.87 6.51 -3.69
C ALA A 44 8.39 7.67 -2.84
N ARG A 45 9.56 8.18 -3.19
CA ARG A 45 10.19 9.27 -2.46
C ARG A 45 10.53 10.42 -3.41
N GLU A 46 10.33 11.63 -2.92
CA GLU A 46 10.72 12.84 -3.63
C GLU A 46 11.72 13.58 -2.75
N GLY A 47 12.97 13.71 -3.21
CA GLY A 47 14.01 14.34 -2.40
C GLY A 47 14.21 13.69 -1.05
N GLY A 48 14.06 12.37 -0.98
CA GLY A 48 14.17 11.61 0.26
C GLY A 48 12.89 11.52 1.09
N ALA A 49 11.90 12.37 0.82
CA ALA A 49 10.66 12.36 1.58
C ALA A 49 9.70 11.28 1.06
N LEU A 50 9.07 10.54 1.97
CA LEU A 50 8.10 9.52 1.61
C LEU A 50 6.80 10.19 1.15
N VAL A 51 6.41 9.96 -0.10
CA VAL A 51 5.22 10.59 -0.69
C VAL A 51 4.19 9.58 -1.16
N GLY A 52 4.57 8.31 -1.31
CA GLY A 52 3.64 7.25 -1.68
C GLY A 52 4.11 5.91 -1.14
N CYS A 53 3.16 5.01 -0.88
CA CYS A 53 3.47 3.68 -0.38
C CYS A 53 2.36 2.72 -0.75
N LEU A 54 2.76 1.53 -1.24
CA LEU A 54 1.87 0.41 -1.46
C LEU A 54 2.44 -0.77 -0.71
N ARG A 55 1.63 -1.39 0.17
CA ARG A 55 2.11 -2.54 0.94
C ARG A 55 1.43 -3.81 0.48
N ILE A 56 2.23 -4.87 0.29
CA ILE A 56 1.75 -6.20 -0.09
C ILE A 56 1.93 -7.12 1.10
N LEU A 57 0.83 -7.79 1.50
CA LEU A 57 0.88 -8.86 2.49
C LEU A 57 0.61 -10.17 1.75
N THR A 58 1.56 -11.09 1.80
CA THR A 58 1.45 -12.35 1.07
C THR A 58 2.16 -13.47 1.82
N ASP A 59 1.65 -14.70 1.66
CA ASP A 59 2.35 -15.87 2.18
C ASP A 59 3.49 -16.32 1.25
N GLY A 60 3.63 -15.65 0.11
CA GLY A 60 4.69 -15.96 -0.85
C GLY A 60 4.42 -17.19 -1.71
N CYS A 61 3.30 -17.88 -1.50
CA CYS A 61 3.01 -19.15 -2.17
C CYS A 61 1.67 -19.15 -2.89
N PHE A 62 0.59 -18.74 -2.21
CA PHE A 62 -0.76 -18.90 -2.75
C PHE A 62 -1.59 -17.62 -2.74
N PHE A 63 -1.43 -16.76 -1.74
CA PHE A 63 -2.35 -15.65 -1.54
C PHE A 63 -1.61 -14.37 -1.20
N GLY A 64 -2.15 -13.25 -1.64
CA GLY A 64 -1.68 -11.94 -1.25
C GLY A 64 -2.76 -10.90 -1.37
N THR A 65 -2.52 -9.77 -0.71
CA THR A 65 -3.41 -8.64 -0.76
C THR A 65 -2.58 -7.36 -0.75
N ILE A 66 -3.15 -6.29 -1.32
CA ILE A 66 -2.62 -4.94 -1.10
C ILE A 66 -3.32 -4.41 0.15
N THR A 67 -2.55 -4.17 1.21
CA THR A 67 -3.14 -3.69 2.46
C THR A 67 -3.63 -2.25 2.31
N GLU A 68 -2.85 -1.42 1.64
CA GLU A 68 -3.27 -0.06 1.26
C GLU A 68 -2.34 0.49 0.20
N LEU A 69 -2.86 1.47 -0.53
CA LEU A 69 -2.10 2.28 -1.48
C LEU A 69 -2.35 3.74 -1.09
N LEU A 70 -1.31 4.41 -0.62
CA LEU A 70 -1.41 5.77 -0.12
C LEU A 70 -0.49 6.70 -0.90
N VAL A 71 -1.03 7.86 -1.30
CA VAL A 71 -0.24 8.92 -1.94
C VAL A 71 -0.64 10.23 -1.27
N LEU A 72 0.35 11.04 -0.86
CA LEU A 72 0.08 12.31 -0.24
C LEU A 72 -0.81 13.17 -1.15
N PRO A 73 -1.77 13.93 -0.59
CA PRO A 73 -2.72 14.69 -1.41
C PRO A 73 -2.07 15.60 -2.44
N GLU A 74 -1.00 16.29 -2.08
CA GLU A 74 -0.31 17.22 -2.98
C GLU A 74 0.47 16.53 -4.09
N TYR A 75 0.66 15.21 -3.99
CA TYR A 75 1.36 14.42 -5.00
C TYR A 75 0.42 13.58 -5.86
N ARG A 76 -0.89 13.70 -5.67
CA ARG A 76 -1.87 12.97 -6.48
C ARG A 76 -1.91 13.52 -7.90
N ARG A 77 -2.43 12.70 -8.81
CA ARG A 77 -2.57 13.02 -10.24
C ARG A 77 -1.23 13.24 -10.95
N ARG A 78 -0.18 12.62 -10.41
CA ARG A 78 1.16 12.65 -11.01
C ARG A 78 1.63 11.27 -11.43
N GLY A 79 0.74 10.26 -11.42
CA GLY A 79 1.07 8.91 -11.84
C GLY A 79 1.77 8.06 -10.80
N ILE A 80 1.89 8.53 -9.55
CA ILE A 80 2.59 7.77 -8.51
C ILE A 80 1.84 6.49 -8.15
N GLY A 81 0.52 6.60 -7.95
CA GLY A 81 -0.29 5.42 -7.64
C GLY A 81 -0.23 4.39 -8.76
N SER A 82 -0.30 4.83 -10.01
CA SER A 82 -0.21 3.95 -11.17
C SER A 82 1.16 3.28 -11.26
N ALA A 83 2.23 4.02 -10.96
CA ALA A 83 3.59 3.46 -10.96
C ALA A 83 3.74 2.40 -9.86
N LEU A 84 3.19 2.65 -8.67
CA LEU A 84 3.25 1.69 -7.57
C LEU A 84 2.47 0.42 -7.89
N LEU A 85 1.30 0.55 -8.53
CA LEU A 85 0.52 -0.63 -8.96
C LEU A 85 1.27 -1.44 -10.01
N ARG A 86 1.94 -0.77 -10.96
CA ARG A 86 2.73 -1.46 -11.97
C ARG A 86 3.87 -2.25 -11.31
N LEU A 87 4.56 -1.64 -10.36
CA LEU A 87 5.64 -2.31 -9.62
C LEU A 87 5.10 -3.49 -8.82
N ALA A 88 3.93 -3.33 -8.20
CA ALA A 88 3.31 -4.43 -7.46
C ALA A 88 3.03 -5.61 -8.40
N ARG A 89 2.50 -5.34 -9.60
CA ARG A 89 2.22 -6.38 -10.58
C ARG A 89 3.49 -7.10 -11.00
N GLU A 90 4.58 -6.37 -11.19
CA GLU A 90 5.84 -6.94 -11.66
C GLU A 90 6.56 -7.74 -10.58
N HIS A 91 6.30 -7.45 -9.31
CA HIS A 91 7.10 -8.01 -8.21
C HIS A 91 6.32 -8.86 -7.22
N THR A 92 5.01 -9.01 -7.39
CA THR A 92 4.25 -9.88 -6.48
C THR A 92 4.52 -11.35 -6.80
N PRO A 93 4.75 -12.19 -5.77
CA PRO A 93 4.89 -13.63 -6.01
C PRO A 93 3.56 -14.35 -6.19
N THR A 94 2.44 -13.69 -5.85
CA THR A 94 1.10 -14.31 -5.92
C THR A 94 0.13 -13.33 -6.54
N MET A 95 -1.07 -13.83 -6.87
CA MET A 95 -2.18 -12.93 -7.18
C MET A 95 -2.46 -12.05 -5.96
N LEU A 96 -2.94 -10.84 -6.20
CA LEU A 96 -3.27 -9.91 -5.13
C LEU A 96 -4.76 -9.60 -5.20
N TYR A 97 -5.47 -9.88 -4.12
CA TYR A 97 -6.88 -9.53 -3.95
C TYR A 97 -6.96 -8.35 -3.00
N PHE A 98 -7.78 -7.36 -3.31
CA PHE A 98 -7.89 -6.19 -2.44
C PHE A 98 -9.21 -5.47 -2.70
N GLY A 99 -9.60 -4.62 -1.75
CA GLY A 99 -10.80 -3.80 -1.89
C GLY A 99 -10.44 -2.39 -2.31
N ALA A 100 -11.35 -1.76 -3.05
CA ALA A 100 -11.23 -0.37 -3.44
C ALA A 100 -12.15 0.48 -2.58
N GLN A 101 -11.67 1.65 -2.13
CA GLN A 101 -12.54 2.62 -1.50
C GLN A 101 -13.59 3.09 -2.52
N PRO A 102 -14.81 3.44 -2.07
CA PRO A 102 -15.84 3.93 -2.98
C PRO A 102 -15.33 5.09 -3.83
N GLY A 103 -15.59 5.02 -5.14
CA GLY A 103 -15.16 6.03 -6.08
C GLY A 103 -13.79 5.80 -6.68
N LEU A 104 -13.03 4.81 -6.22
CA LEU A 104 -11.70 4.52 -6.74
C LEU A 104 -11.67 3.32 -7.69
N GLU A 105 -12.82 2.70 -7.92
CA GLU A 105 -12.90 1.53 -8.80
C GLU A 105 -12.35 1.82 -10.19
N GLY A 106 -12.68 2.98 -10.76
CA GLY A 106 -12.21 3.36 -12.09
C GLY A 106 -10.70 3.51 -12.16
N PHE A 107 -10.08 4.00 -11.09
CA PHE A 107 -8.62 4.11 -11.03
C PHE A 107 -7.98 2.72 -11.15
N TYR A 108 -8.47 1.75 -10.39
CA TYR A 108 -7.90 0.41 -10.44
C TYR A 108 -8.16 -0.26 -11.78
N GLU A 109 -9.36 -0.09 -12.35
CA GLU A 109 -9.68 -0.68 -13.65
C GLU A 109 -8.83 -0.09 -14.77
N ARG A 110 -8.58 1.22 -14.74
CA ARG A 110 -7.69 1.87 -15.72
C ARG A 110 -6.25 1.38 -15.59
N ASN A 111 -5.88 0.84 -14.43
CA ASN A 111 -4.54 0.30 -14.20
C ASN A 111 -4.49 -1.22 -14.34
N GLY A 112 -5.48 -1.81 -15.01
CA GLY A 112 -5.45 -3.23 -15.37
C GLY A 112 -5.93 -4.17 -14.29
N CYS A 113 -6.51 -3.65 -13.21
CA CYS A 113 -7.11 -4.49 -12.19
C CYS A 113 -8.54 -4.81 -12.59
N ARG A 114 -9.00 -6.03 -12.33
CA ARG A 114 -10.37 -6.43 -12.68
C ARG A 114 -11.18 -6.74 -11.43
N PRO A 115 -12.49 -6.52 -11.45
CA PRO A 115 -13.35 -6.94 -10.35
C PRO A 115 -13.21 -8.46 -10.12
N SER A 116 -13.30 -8.86 -8.87
CA SER A 116 -13.18 -10.25 -8.48
C SER A 116 -14.27 -10.56 -7.44
N LEU A 117 -13.96 -11.34 -6.42
CA LEU A 117 -14.93 -11.75 -5.43
C LEU A 117 -15.38 -10.57 -4.57
N SER A 118 -16.64 -10.61 -4.13
CA SER A 118 -17.13 -9.64 -3.16
C SER A 118 -16.36 -9.78 -1.85
N SER A 119 -16.05 -8.65 -1.24
CA SER A 119 -15.23 -8.61 -0.04
C SER A 119 -16.09 -8.74 1.22
N TYR A 120 -15.58 -9.46 2.22
CA TYR A 120 -16.19 -9.59 3.54
C TYR A 120 -15.16 -9.30 4.60
N VAL A 121 -15.59 -8.89 5.77
CA VAL A 121 -14.69 -8.57 6.88
C VAL A 121 -15.13 -9.34 8.12
N ILE A 122 -14.14 -9.73 8.93
CA ILE A 122 -14.38 -10.29 10.26
C ILE A 122 -13.67 -9.37 11.25
N GLU A 123 -14.42 -8.76 12.13
CA GLU A 123 -13.85 -7.91 13.16
C GLU A 123 -13.26 -8.77 14.28
N PRO A 124 -12.09 -8.43 14.83
CA PRO A 124 -11.52 -9.22 15.91
C PRO A 124 -12.38 -9.06 17.17
N ARG A 125 -12.47 -10.15 17.94
CA ARG A 125 -13.17 -10.11 19.22
C ARG A 125 -12.31 -9.35 20.22
N ARG A 126 -12.94 -8.47 21.00
CA ARG A 126 -12.24 -7.69 22.01
C ARG A 126 -12.33 -8.34 23.38
#